data_26cec2381bca094069b2ad3cd5c8624e
#
_entry.id   26cec2381bca094069b2ad3cd5c8624e
#
_cell.length_a   1.000
_cell.length_b   1.000
_cell.length_c   1.000
_cell.angle_alpha   90.00
_cell.angle_beta   90.00
_cell.angle_gamma   90.00
#
_symmetry.space_group_name_H-M   'P 1'
#
loop_
_entity.id
_entity.type
_entity.pdbx_description
1 polymer ?
#
loop_
_entity_poly.entity_id
_entity_poly.type
_entity_poly.pdbx_seq_one_letter_code
_entity_poly.pdbx_strand_id
1 'polypeptide(L)'
;LVGATGAVLARPGGTRRGFVHALAAITIGAAAMAGPLTLMWRGKQVPPIHDISTDTDNPPPFFAVLPLRAGAANPATHGGPDIAAQQKKAYPQVAPLLLAASPKEAAERARAVAYDMGWTVIAADRDEGRIEATATTPFFGFKDDVVIRVAPAPQGSRVDVRSVSRIGKSDLGTNARRIESFLEKLGGGS
;
A
#
# COMPACT_ATOMS: atom_id res chain seq x y z
N LEU A 1 19.81 -15.95 21.50
CA LEU A 1 20.60 -16.21 22.73
C LEU A 1 21.30 -17.57 22.68
N VAL A 2 20.61 -18.67 22.41
CA VAL A 2 21.19 -20.05 22.41
C VAL A 2 22.36 -20.19 21.44
N GLY A 3 22.25 -19.62 20.18
CA GLY A 3 23.32 -19.67 19.19
C GLY A 3 24.57 -18.92 19.62
N ALA A 4 24.43 -17.73 20.23
CA ALA A 4 25.54 -16.92 20.70
C ALA A 4 26.29 -17.62 21.87
N THR A 5 25.54 -18.14 22.86
CA THR A 5 26.11 -18.93 23.95
C THR A 5 26.82 -20.18 23.42
N GLY A 6 26.22 -20.89 22.45
CA GLY A 6 26.79 -22.04 21.80
C GLY A 6 28.12 -21.73 21.09
N ALA A 7 28.21 -20.60 20.38
CA ALA A 7 29.42 -20.16 19.69
C ALA A 7 30.56 -19.86 20.68
N VAL A 8 30.28 -19.20 21.79
CA VAL A 8 31.27 -18.91 22.85
C VAL A 8 31.79 -20.18 23.47
N LEU A 9 30.94 -21.15 23.81
CA LEU A 9 31.30 -22.41 24.43
C LEU A 9 32.00 -23.37 23.46
N ALA A 10 31.76 -23.32 22.19
CA ALA A 10 32.30 -24.19 21.14
C ALA A 10 33.42 -23.56 20.31
N ARG A 11 33.96 -22.41 20.72
CA ARG A 11 35.05 -21.71 20.00
C ARG A 11 36.26 -22.63 19.74
N PRO A 12 37.08 -22.39 18.69
CA PRO A 12 38.31 -23.12 18.43
C PRO A 12 39.22 -23.09 19.68
N GLY A 13 39.66 -24.27 20.14
CA GLY A 13 40.39 -24.43 21.42
C GLY A 13 39.52 -24.54 22.66
N GLY A 14 38.21 -24.50 22.56
CA GLY A 14 37.27 -24.69 23.66
C GLY A 14 37.00 -26.18 23.91
N THR A 15 36.33 -26.44 25.03
CA THR A 15 36.02 -27.80 25.53
C THR A 15 34.85 -28.48 24.82
N ARG A 16 34.08 -27.77 23.97
CA ARG A 16 32.88 -28.28 23.28
C ARG A 16 33.03 -28.19 21.76
N ARG A 17 32.54 -29.23 21.06
CA ARG A 17 32.43 -29.27 19.60
C ARG A 17 31.16 -28.58 19.13
N GLY A 18 31.12 -28.04 17.88
CA GLY A 18 29.92 -27.50 17.28
C GLY A 18 29.95 -26.00 16.96
N PHE A 19 31.13 -25.36 16.95
CA PHE A 19 31.30 -23.94 16.60
C PHE A 19 30.64 -23.57 15.28
N VAL A 20 30.82 -24.41 14.23
CA VAL A 20 30.24 -24.19 12.90
C VAL A 20 28.71 -24.22 12.95
N HIS A 21 28.12 -25.16 13.70
CA HIS A 21 26.67 -25.24 13.86
C HIS A 21 26.11 -24.03 14.64
N ALA A 22 26.84 -23.56 15.65
CA ALA A 22 26.46 -22.37 16.40
C ALA A 22 26.51 -21.11 15.54
N LEU A 23 27.55 -20.98 14.69
CA LEU A 23 27.68 -19.88 13.74
C LEU A 23 26.55 -19.92 12.68
N ALA A 24 26.28 -21.09 12.12
CA ALA A 24 25.18 -21.28 11.18
C ALA A 24 23.81 -20.87 11.81
N ALA A 25 23.56 -21.30 13.06
CA ALA A 25 22.34 -20.92 13.78
C ALA A 25 22.21 -19.41 14.00
N ILE A 26 23.31 -18.72 14.31
CA ILE A 26 23.35 -17.26 14.45
C ILE A 26 23.01 -16.59 13.09
N THR A 27 23.66 -17.05 12.02
CA THR A 27 23.47 -16.48 10.67
C THR A 27 22.01 -16.66 10.20
N ILE A 28 21.46 -17.87 10.35
CA ILE A 28 20.07 -18.15 9.98
C ILE A 28 19.10 -17.31 10.85
N GLY A 29 19.35 -17.23 12.16
CA GLY A 29 18.53 -16.43 13.07
C GLY A 29 18.58 -14.93 12.74
N ALA A 30 19.76 -14.39 12.39
CA ALA A 30 19.92 -13.01 11.99
C ALA A 30 19.18 -12.73 10.66
N ALA A 31 19.32 -13.61 9.68
CA ALA A 31 18.62 -13.53 8.41
C ALA A 31 17.09 -13.57 8.60
N ALA A 32 16.58 -14.47 9.45
CA ALA A 32 15.16 -14.56 9.76
C ALA A 32 14.62 -13.30 10.45
N MET A 33 15.42 -12.64 11.28
CA MET A 33 15.03 -11.42 12.00
C MET A 33 15.15 -10.15 11.14
N ALA A 34 15.90 -10.15 10.04
CA ALA A 34 16.11 -8.98 9.20
C ALA A 34 14.79 -8.40 8.64
N GLY A 35 13.88 -9.26 8.16
CA GLY A 35 12.57 -8.86 7.65
C GLY A 35 11.71 -8.16 8.71
N PRO A 36 11.40 -8.81 9.85
CA PRO A 36 10.64 -8.17 10.94
C PRO A 36 11.26 -6.86 11.43
N LEU A 37 12.58 -6.81 11.61
CA LEU A 37 13.25 -5.59 12.09
C LEU A 37 13.16 -4.44 11.09
N THR A 38 13.28 -4.71 9.80
CA THR A 38 13.11 -3.69 8.75
C THR A 38 11.68 -3.16 8.70
N LEU A 39 10.68 -4.03 8.85
CA LEU A 39 9.27 -3.63 8.94
C LEU A 39 9.00 -2.75 10.17
N MET A 40 9.52 -3.12 11.32
CA MET A 40 9.40 -2.32 12.55
C MET A 40 10.07 -0.95 12.40
N TRP A 41 11.25 -0.90 11.80
CA TRP A 41 11.96 0.36 11.57
C TRP A 41 11.20 1.27 10.59
N ARG A 42 10.72 0.72 9.46
CA ARG A 42 9.87 1.45 8.52
C ARG A 42 8.58 1.96 9.17
N GLY A 43 7.96 1.15 10.02
CA GLY A 43 6.74 1.53 10.74
C GLY A 43 6.90 2.75 11.65
N LYS A 44 8.12 3.00 12.16
CA LYS A 44 8.44 4.18 12.97
C LYS A 44 8.64 5.46 12.14
N GLN A 45 8.83 5.33 10.83
CA GLN A 45 9.12 6.46 9.94
C GLN A 45 7.90 6.98 9.19
N VAL A 46 6.80 6.25 9.23
CA VAL A 46 5.56 6.62 8.56
C VAL A 46 4.47 6.94 9.59
N PRO A 47 3.57 7.89 9.30
CA PRO A 47 2.46 8.19 10.20
C PRO A 47 1.52 6.97 10.33
N PRO A 48 0.82 6.83 11.46
CA PRO A 48 -0.14 5.74 11.67
C PRO A 48 -1.47 6.04 10.95
N ILE A 49 -1.39 6.18 9.63
CA ILE A 49 -2.54 6.37 8.75
C ILE A 49 -2.70 5.17 7.82
N HIS A 50 -3.93 4.92 7.37
CA HIS A 50 -4.31 3.77 6.54
C HIS A 50 -5.26 4.17 5.40
N ASP A 51 -5.49 5.46 5.24
CA ASP A 51 -6.35 6.08 4.24
C ASP A 51 -5.54 7.16 3.52
N ILE A 52 -5.25 6.92 2.25
CA ILE A 52 -4.41 7.77 1.41
C ILE A 52 -5.21 8.17 0.17
N SER A 53 -5.21 9.46 -0.15
CA SER A 53 -5.91 10.01 -1.32
C SER A 53 -5.06 11.03 -2.05
N THR A 54 -5.12 11.04 -3.38
CA THR A 54 -4.52 12.11 -4.21
C THR A 54 -5.21 13.45 -4.03
N ASP A 55 -6.51 13.43 -3.71
CA ASP A 55 -7.32 14.61 -3.38
C ASP A 55 -7.76 14.49 -1.92
N THR A 56 -7.04 15.14 -1.02
CA THR A 56 -7.33 15.11 0.42
C THR A 56 -8.40 16.10 0.83
N ASP A 57 -8.73 17.06 -0.03
CA ASP A 57 -9.74 18.08 0.24
C ASP A 57 -11.14 17.59 -0.20
N ASN A 58 -11.20 16.76 -1.25
CA ASN A 58 -12.41 16.07 -1.72
C ASN A 58 -12.10 14.62 -2.10
N PRO A 59 -11.80 13.74 -1.12
CA PRO A 59 -11.42 12.37 -1.37
C PRO A 59 -12.53 11.59 -2.10
N PRO A 60 -12.21 10.80 -3.14
CA PRO A 60 -13.20 9.98 -3.83
C PRO A 60 -13.96 9.06 -2.85
N PRO A 61 -15.30 9.06 -2.85
CA PRO A 61 -16.10 8.20 -1.98
C PRO A 61 -16.18 6.77 -2.53
N PHE A 62 -16.37 5.81 -1.61
CA PHE A 62 -16.67 4.42 -1.93
C PHE A 62 -18.17 4.17 -1.96
N PHE A 63 -18.63 3.26 -2.84
CA PHE A 63 -20.02 2.82 -2.94
C PHE A 63 -20.12 1.31 -3.10
N ALA A 64 -19.57 0.74 -4.17
CA ALA A 64 -19.70 -0.67 -4.51
C ALA A 64 -18.96 -1.60 -3.56
N VAL A 65 -17.83 -1.17 -2.98
CA VAL A 65 -17.08 -1.97 -2.01
C VAL A 65 -17.67 -1.92 -0.60
N LEU A 66 -18.61 -1.00 -0.30
CA LEU A 66 -19.14 -0.84 1.07
C LEU A 66 -19.74 -2.12 1.66
N PRO A 67 -20.54 -2.91 0.93
CA PRO A 67 -21.06 -4.19 1.43
C PRO A 67 -19.95 -5.20 1.76
N LEU A 68 -18.83 -5.15 1.01
CA LEU A 68 -17.67 -6.03 1.20
C LEU A 68 -16.80 -5.63 2.38
N ARG A 69 -17.03 -4.46 2.95
CA ARG A 69 -16.38 -3.94 4.16
C ARG A 69 -17.13 -4.27 5.45
N ALA A 70 -18.18 -5.06 5.38
CA ALA A 70 -18.90 -5.53 6.58
C ALA A 70 -17.88 -6.23 7.52
N GLY A 71 -17.75 -5.70 8.75
CA GLY A 71 -16.75 -6.20 9.70
C GLY A 71 -15.33 -5.64 9.55
N ALA A 72 -15.08 -4.71 8.61
CA ALA A 72 -13.80 -3.99 8.56
C ALA A 72 -13.61 -3.11 9.81
N ALA A 73 -12.44 -3.17 10.43
CA ALA A 73 -12.14 -2.36 11.62
C ALA A 73 -11.98 -0.87 11.28
N ASN A 74 -11.53 -0.56 10.05
CA ASN A 74 -11.35 0.81 9.59
C ASN A 74 -12.58 1.27 8.80
N PRO A 75 -13.11 2.48 9.04
CA PRO A 75 -14.24 3.02 8.30
C PRO A 75 -13.87 3.32 6.83
N ALA A 76 -14.87 3.39 5.97
CA ALA A 76 -14.70 3.88 4.58
C ALA A 76 -14.73 5.42 4.51
N THR A 77 -15.21 6.08 5.55
CA THR A 77 -15.23 7.55 5.65
C THR A 77 -13.81 8.07 5.87
N HIS A 78 -13.41 9.09 5.11
CA HIS A 78 -12.10 9.72 5.26
C HIS A 78 -11.95 10.37 6.64
N GLY A 79 -10.76 10.24 7.24
CA GLY A 79 -10.48 10.71 8.60
C GLY A 79 -10.38 12.24 8.78
N GLY A 80 -10.71 13.01 7.73
CA GLY A 80 -10.81 14.45 7.79
C GLY A 80 -9.47 15.20 7.76
N PRO A 81 -9.48 16.49 8.20
CA PRO A 81 -8.34 17.39 8.04
C PRO A 81 -7.06 16.94 8.72
N ASP A 82 -7.14 16.30 9.87
CA ASP A 82 -5.96 15.82 10.60
C ASP A 82 -5.22 14.71 9.85
N ILE A 83 -5.96 13.78 9.25
CA ILE A 83 -5.37 12.72 8.41
C ILE A 83 -4.81 13.33 7.13
N ALA A 84 -5.52 14.28 6.51
CA ALA A 84 -5.04 15.00 5.34
C ALA A 84 -3.71 15.73 5.61
N ALA A 85 -3.58 16.41 6.76
CA ALA A 85 -2.35 17.09 7.14
C ALA A 85 -1.18 16.11 7.37
N GLN A 86 -1.42 14.99 8.04
CA GLN A 86 -0.42 13.94 8.23
C GLN A 86 0.03 13.35 6.89
N GLN A 87 -0.92 13.07 5.99
CA GLN A 87 -0.62 12.56 4.66
C GLN A 87 0.21 13.55 3.83
N LYS A 88 -0.23 14.82 3.73
CA LYS A 88 0.48 15.87 2.97
C LYS A 88 1.93 16.03 3.43
N LYS A 89 2.18 15.88 4.74
CA LYS A 89 3.53 15.94 5.31
C LYS A 89 4.37 14.71 4.96
N ALA A 90 3.79 13.51 5.02
CA ALA A 90 4.51 12.25 4.85
C ALA A 90 4.66 11.82 3.39
N TYR A 91 3.68 12.17 2.55
CA TYR A 91 3.58 11.74 1.15
C TYR A 91 3.24 12.93 0.23
N PRO A 92 4.07 13.98 0.17
CA PRO A 92 3.79 15.19 -0.61
C PRO A 92 3.70 14.91 -2.12
N GLN A 93 4.26 13.80 -2.60
CA GLN A 93 4.24 13.37 -3.99
C GLN A 93 2.92 12.69 -4.41
N VAL A 94 2.08 12.28 -3.45
CA VAL A 94 0.77 11.68 -3.76
C VAL A 94 -0.20 12.79 -4.16
N ALA A 95 -0.33 12.98 -5.47
CA ALA A 95 -1.11 14.04 -6.09
C ALA A 95 -1.92 13.49 -7.28
N PRO A 96 -2.98 14.19 -7.72
CA PRO A 96 -3.74 13.81 -8.91
C PRO A 96 -2.88 13.75 -10.17
N LEU A 97 -3.22 12.84 -11.10
CA LEU A 97 -2.59 12.77 -12.42
C LEU A 97 -3.45 13.49 -13.46
N LEU A 98 -2.84 14.33 -14.26
CA LEU A 98 -3.45 14.91 -15.46
C LEU A 98 -3.02 14.11 -16.69
N LEU A 99 -3.98 13.68 -17.51
CA LEU A 99 -3.76 12.92 -18.73
C LEU A 99 -4.30 13.67 -19.93
N ALA A 100 -3.51 13.70 -21.00
CA ALA A 100 -3.96 14.22 -22.32
C ALA A 100 -4.81 13.16 -23.05
N ALA A 101 -5.86 12.69 -22.40
CA ALA A 101 -6.79 11.68 -22.90
C ALA A 101 -8.22 12.06 -22.49
N SER A 102 -9.21 11.67 -23.28
CA SER A 102 -10.62 11.87 -22.89
C SER A 102 -10.95 11.12 -21.60
N PRO A 103 -11.95 11.56 -20.80
CA PRO A 103 -12.35 10.84 -19.58
C PRO A 103 -12.67 9.36 -19.81
N LYS A 104 -13.33 9.05 -20.92
CA LYS A 104 -13.66 7.67 -21.31
C LYS A 104 -12.40 6.83 -21.54
N GLU A 105 -11.44 7.36 -22.29
CA GLU A 105 -10.18 6.69 -22.59
C GLU A 105 -9.33 6.54 -21.32
N ALA A 106 -9.23 7.59 -20.49
CA ALA A 106 -8.53 7.55 -19.22
C ALA A 106 -9.14 6.51 -18.26
N ALA A 107 -10.46 6.39 -18.21
CA ALA A 107 -11.14 5.37 -17.39
C ALA A 107 -10.86 3.94 -17.88
N GLU A 108 -10.86 3.70 -19.19
CA GLU A 108 -10.50 2.38 -19.74
C GLU A 108 -9.04 2.02 -19.45
N ARG A 109 -8.10 2.97 -19.62
CA ARG A 109 -6.69 2.78 -19.26
C ARG A 109 -6.54 2.51 -17.76
N ALA A 110 -7.20 3.29 -16.91
CA ALA A 110 -7.17 3.13 -15.46
C ALA A 110 -7.68 1.74 -15.04
N ARG A 111 -8.75 1.26 -15.66
CA ARG A 111 -9.28 -0.07 -15.43
C ARG A 111 -8.30 -1.17 -15.86
N ALA A 112 -7.65 -1.02 -17.01
CA ALA A 112 -6.65 -1.96 -17.50
C ALA A 112 -5.44 -2.03 -16.56
N VAL A 113 -4.95 -0.88 -16.08
CA VAL A 113 -3.85 -0.81 -15.10
C VAL A 113 -4.24 -1.47 -13.77
N ALA A 114 -5.48 -1.28 -13.30
CA ALA A 114 -5.96 -1.95 -12.09
C ALA A 114 -5.93 -3.49 -12.22
N TYR A 115 -6.33 -4.03 -13.37
CA TYR A 115 -6.23 -5.46 -13.66
C TYR A 115 -4.76 -5.93 -13.75
N ASP A 116 -3.88 -5.17 -14.43
CA ASP A 116 -2.46 -5.50 -14.55
C ASP A 116 -1.75 -5.51 -13.19
N MET A 117 -2.19 -4.66 -12.27
CA MET A 117 -1.72 -4.66 -10.87
C MET A 117 -2.32 -5.79 -10.02
N GLY A 118 -3.13 -6.67 -10.58
CA GLY A 118 -3.76 -7.80 -9.89
C GLY A 118 -4.89 -7.41 -8.94
N TRP A 119 -5.51 -6.24 -9.11
CA TRP A 119 -6.65 -5.83 -8.29
C TRP A 119 -7.93 -6.50 -8.75
N THR A 120 -8.77 -6.85 -7.79
CA THR A 120 -10.14 -7.33 -8.07
C THR A 120 -11.04 -6.12 -8.28
N VAL A 121 -11.37 -5.81 -9.54
CA VAL A 121 -12.33 -4.74 -9.87
C VAL A 121 -13.72 -5.18 -9.45
N ILE A 122 -14.37 -4.41 -8.59
CA ILE A 122 -15.70 -4.67 -8.02
C ILE A 122 -16.77 -3.97 -8.87
N ALA A 123 -16.50 -2.72 -9.28
CA ALA A 123 -17.37 -1.94 -10.14
C ALA A 123 -16.56 -1.01 -11.03
N ALA A 124 -17.09 -0.73 -12.22
CA ALA A 124 -16.56 0.27 -13.13
C ALA A 124 -17.74 0.99 -13.77
N ASP A 125 -18.05 2.18 -13.26
CA ASP A 125 -19.09 3.05 -13.78
C ASP A 125 -18.43 4.01 -14.80
N ARG A 126 -18.76 3.82 -16.07
CA ARG A 126 -18.18 4.58 -17.17
C ARG A 126 -18.74 6.00 -17.28
N ASP A 127 -19.99 6.18 -16.87
CA ASP A 127 -20.68 7.46 -16.98
C ASP A 127 -20.24 8.42 -15.86
N GLU A 128 -20.03 7.87 -14.67
CA GLU A 128 -19.47 8.62 -13.54
C GLU A 128 -17.93 8.65 -13.51
N GLY A 129 -17.26 7.91 -14.39
CA GLY A 129 -15.80 7.82 -14.43
C GLY A 129 -15.23 7.22 -13.14
N ARG A 130 -15.97 6.34 -12.45
CA ARG A 130 -15.58 5.73 -11.18
C ARG A 130 -15.26 4.25 -11.33
N ILE A 131 -14.11 3.83 -10.76
CA ILE A 131 -13.71 2.43 -10.69
C ILE A 131 -13.43 2.11 -9.23
N GLU A 132 -14.04 1.06 -8.72
CA GLU A 132 -13.78 0.55 -7.37
C GLU A 132 -13.20 -0.86 -7.44
N ALA A 133 -12.14 -1.10 -6.67
CA ALA A 133 -11.39 -2.34 -6.66
C ALA A 133 -10.91 -2.69 -5.25
N THR A 134 -10.55 -3.96 -5.06
CA THR A 134 -9.86 -4.44 -3.85
C THR A 134 -8.49 -4.96 -4.23
N ALA A 135 -7.44 -4.43 -3.62
CA ALA A 135 -6.08 -4.95 -3.66
C ALA A 135 -5.85 -5.88 -2.47
N THR A 136 -5.20 -7.01 -2.70
CA THR A 136 -4.88 -7.99 -1.64
C THR A 136 -3.38 -8.10 -1.50
N THR A 137 -2.86 -7.98 -0.27
CA THR A 137 -1.41 -8.09 -0.01
C THR A 137 -0.94 -9.54 -0.13
N PRO A 138 0.26 -9.79 -0.73
CA PRO A 138 0.68 -11.16 -1.09
C PRO A 138 0.82 -12.13 0.09
N PHE A 139 1.42 -11.70 1.22
CA PHE A 139 1.78 -12.62 2.30
C PHE A 139 0.69 -12.79 3.36
N PHE A 140 0.01 -11.70 3.71
CA PHE A 140 -0.95 -11.71 4.83
C PHE A 140 -2.40 -11.69 4.37
N GLY A 141 -2.64 -11.50 3.07
CA GLY A 141 -4.00 -11.44 2.51
C GLY A 141 -4.80 -10.23 3.00
N PHE A 142 -4.14 -9.17 3.51
CA PHE A 142 -4.83 -7.95 3.91
C PHE A 142 -5.48 -7.31 2.70
N LYS A 143 -6.69 -6.83 2.88
CA LYS A 143 -7.48 -6.19 1.84
C LYS A 143 -7.49 -4.68 2.03
N ASP A 144 -7.15 -3.99 0.95
CA ASP A 144 -7.22 -2.55 0.83
C ASP A 144 -8.16 -2.21 -0.31
N ASP A 145 -9.16 -1.37 -0.06
CA ASP A 145 -10.07 -0.95 -1.10
C ASP A 145 -9.55 0.31 -1.79
N VAL A 146 -9.70 0.33 -3.10
CA VAL A 146 -9.22 1.41 -3.96
C VAL A 146 -10.39 1.96 -4.74
N VAL A 147 -10.50 3.28 -4.80
CA VAL A 147 -11.40 3.98 -5.71
C VAL A 147 -10.60 4.91 -6.60
N ILE A 148 -10.89 4.89 -7.88
CA ILE A 148 -10.34 5.76 -8.91
C ILE A 148 -11.49 6.61 -9.40
N ARG A 149 -11.28 7.93 -9.46
CA ARG A 149 -12.20 8.90 -10.04
C ARG A 149 -11.53 9.57 -11.23
N VAL A 150 -12.16 9.48 -12.39
CA VAL A 150 -11.73 10.15 -13.62
C VAL A 150 -12.73 11.26 -13.94
N ALA A 151 -12.25 12.49 -13.99
CA ALA A 151 -13.07 13.66 -14.28
C ALA A 151 -12.50 14.43 -15.48
N PRO A 152 -13.34 15.18 -16.23
CA PRO A 152 -12.86 16.09 -17.26
C PRO A 152 -11.90 17.14 -16.67
N ALA A 153 -10.87 17.50 -17.44
CA ALA A 153 -9.94 18.59 -17.16
C ALA A 153 -9.71 19.43 -18.44
N PRO A 154 -9.21 20.67 -18.33
CA PRO A 154 -9.08 21.58 -19.49
C PRO A 154 -8.27 21.00 -20.65
N GLN A 155 -7.33 20.10 -20.40
CA GLN A 155 -6.49 19.46 -21.41
C GLN A 155 -6.59 17.92 -21.38
N GLY A 156 -7.78 17.38 -21.14
CA GLY A 156 -8.02 15.94 -21.09
C GLY A 156 -8.76 15.50 -19.84
N SER A 157 -8.09 14.76 -18.98
CA SER A 157 -8.69 14.18 -17.75
C SER A 157 -7.83 14.38 -16.51
N ARG A 158 -8.49 14.50 -15.37
CA ARG A 158 -7.89 14.41 -14.04
C ARG A 158 -8.24 13.04 -13.46
N VAL A 159 -7.23 12.34 -12.96
CA VAL A 159 -7.38 11.05 -12.27
C VAL A 159 -7.02 11.22 -10.81
N ASP A 160 -7.98 10.97 -9.95
CA ASP A 160 -7.82 10.88 -8.50
C ASP A 160 -7.91 9.43 -8.06
N VAL A 161 -7.09 9.07 -7.07
CA VAL A 161 -7.06 7.72 -6.49
C VAL A 161 -7.07 7.81 -4.98
N ARG A 162 -7.88 6.96 -4.34
CA ARG A 162 -7.87 6.78 -2.89
C ARG A 162 -7.77 5.31 -2.57
N SER A 163 -6.95 4.95 -1.57
CA SER A 163 -6.75 3.58 -1.10
C SER A 163 -6.85 3.51 0.42
N VAL A 164 -7.70 2.59 0.93
CA VAL A 164 -8.05 2.48 2.36
C VAL A 164 -7.93 1.04 2.82
N SER A 165 -7.11 0.79 3.83
CA SER A 165 -6.98 -0.54 4.43
C SER A 165 -8.22 -0.89 5.26
N ARG A 166 -8.70 -2.16 5.15
CA ARG A 166 -9.83 -2.64 5.95
C ARG A 166 -9.47 -2.82 7.42
N ILE A 167 -8.19 -3.11 7.72
CA ILE A 167 -7.68 -3.36 9.07
C ILE A 167 -6.31 -2.70 9.28
N GLY A 168 -5.95 -2.48 10.53
CA GLY A 168 -4.65 -1.93 10.93
C GLY A 168 -4.67 -0.41 11.10
N LYS A 169 -3.95 0.09 12.13
CA LYS A 169 -3.81 1.53 12.41
C LYS A 169 -2.89 2.24 11.42
N SER A 170 -1.87 1.52 10.90
CA SER A 170 -0.93 2.00 9.90
C SER A 170 -0.80 0.96 8.80
N ASP A 171 -0.72 1.41 7.55
CA ASP A 171 -0.47 0.58 6.37
C ASP A 171 1.02 0.47 6.01
N LEU A 172 1.90 1.05 6.83
CA LEU A 172 3.35 1.13 6.60
C LEU A 172 3.72 1.76 5.25
N GLY A 173 2.91 2.69 4.77
CA GLY A 173 3.06 3.36 3.48
C GLY A 173 2.67 2.50 2.26
N THR A 174 1.94 1.41 2.47
CA THR A 174 1.53 0.51 1.38
C THR A 174 0.52 1.17 0.45
N ASN A 175 -0.46 1.91 0.99
CA ASN A 175 -1.44 2.61 0.18
C ASN A 175 -0.81 3.75 -0.65
N ALA A 176 0.12 4.51 -0.08
CA ALA A 176 0.84 5.56 -0.80
C ALA A 176 1.62 4.97 -2.00
N ARG A 177 2.45 3.95 -1.76
CA ARG A 177 3.19 3.26 -2.84
C ARG A 177 2.28 2.64 -3.89
N ARG A 178 1.12 2.09 -3.50
CA ARG A 178 0.13 1.54 -4.44
C ARG A 178 -0.41 2.61 -5.37
N ILE A 179 -0.78 3.77 -4.82
CA ILE A 179 -1.27 4.91 -5.60
C ILE A 179 -0.18 5.40 -6.54
N GLU A 180 1.04 5.61 -6.05
CA GLU A 180 2.18 6.05 -6.87
C GLU A 180 2.45 5.09 -8.03
N SER A 181 2.57 3.78 -7.75
CA SER A 181 2.79 2.77 -8.80
C SER A 181 1.64 2.70 -9.80
N PHE A 182 0.40 2.90 -9.37
CA PHE A 182 -0.75 2.96 -10.26
C PHE A 182 -0.69 4.17 -11.20
N LEU A 183 -0.44 5.36 -10.64
CA LEU A 183 -0.37 6.60 -11.42
C LEU A 183 0.83 6.61 -12.37
N GLU A 184 1.97 6.05 -11.96
CA GLU A 184 3.16 5.89 -12.78
C GLU A 184 2.88 4.99 -13.99
N LYS A 185 2.27 3.82 -13.79
CA LYS A 185 1.85 2.91 -14.87
C LYS A 185 0.82 3.58 -15.81
N LEU A 186 -0.12 4.32 -15.25
CA LEU A 186 -1.17 4.98 -16.02
C LEU A 186 -0.61 6.13 -16.86
N GLY A 187 0.33 6.90 -16.32
CA GLY A 187 0.98 8.02 -17.02
C GLY A 187 2.06 7.59 -18.01
N GLY A 188 2.77 6.50 -17.75
CA GLY A 188 3.86 5.98 -18.59
C GLY A 188 3.40 5.03 -19.71
N GLY A 189 2.12 4.69 -19.78
CA GLY A 189 1.53 3.84 -20.81
C GLY A 189 1.20 4.63 -22.08
N SER A 190 2.22 5.14 -22.77
CA SER A 190 2.10 5.73 -24.13
C SER A 190 2.81 4.82 -25.11
#